data_589d6925706c63ee553ac74a98f8b851
#
_entry.id   589d6925706c63ee553ac74a98f8b851
#
_cell.length_a   1.000
_cell.length_b   1.000
_cell.length_c   1.000
_cell.angle_alpha   90.00
_cell.angle_beta   90.00
_cell.angle_gamma   90.00
#
_symmetry.space_group_name_H-M   'P 1'
#
loop_
_entity.id
_entity.type
_entity.pdbx_description
1 polymer ?
#
loop_
_entity_poly.entity_id
_entity_poly.type
_entity_poly.pdbx_seq_one_letter_code
_entity_poly.pdbx_strand_id
1 'polypeptide(L)'
;NYLEHKNVVSEQIVFVPPNCVGHMTAKSKYGRAGLSFLNAAKAHSGFVGRIVLEVVNLSNERKPITIKRGDPFMHFEFITRVGEAYPYKGEYQFQYMSEEEIEMYIKIMQREWGDIFNEEYWRSLEKLGLKFLSKLLYKLP
;
A
#
# COMPACT_ATOMS: atom_id res chain seq x y z
N ASN A 1 -2.92 -1.23 -23.53
CA ASN A 1 -3.69 -1.74 -24.66
C ASN A 1 -5.02 -2.36 -24.20
N TYR A 2 -5.97 -2.49 -25.15
CA TYR A 2 -7.25 -3.13 -24.86
C TYR A 2 -7.08 -4.55 -24.35
N LEU A 3 -7.81 -4.91 -23.28
CA LEU A 3 -7.73 -6.18 -22.55
C LEU A 3 -6.37 -6.48 -21.89
N GLU A 4 -5.45 -5.53 -21.90
CA GLU A 4 -4.17 -5.69 -21.20
C GLU A 4 -4.36 -5.43 -19.72
N HIS A 5 -3.87 -6.35 -18.88
CA HIS A 5 -3.78 -6.18 -17.43
C HIS A 5 -2.43 -5.54 -17.07
N LYS A 6 -2.46 -4.56 -16.18
CA LYS A 6 -1.27 -3.89 -15.66
C LYS A 6 -1.40 -3.61 -14.18
N ASN A 7 -0.28 -3.66 -13.49
CA ASN A 7 -0.14 -3.15 -12.14
C ASN A 7 0.42 -1.73 -12.20
N VAL A 8 -0.32 -0.77 -11.68
CA VAL A 8 0.10 0.63 -11.59
C VAL A 8 0.49 0.92 -10.16
N VAL A 9 1.70 1.39 -9.94
CA VAL A 9 2.28 1.61 -8.61
C VAL A 9 2.32 3.10 -8.31
N SER A 10 1.89 3.50 -7.11
CA SER A 10 1.96 4.90 -6.67
C SER A 10 3.40 5.37 -6.49
N GLU A 11 3.66 6.65 -6.74
CA GLU A 11 4.94 7.26 -6.36
C GLU A 11 5.05 7.45 -4.85
N GLN A 12 3.93 7.76 -4.20
CA GLN A 12 3.86 7.97 -2.77
C GLN A 12 3.89 6.64 -2.01
N ILE A 13 4.58 6.64 -0.89
CA ILE A 13 4.45 5.62 0.14
C ILE A 13 3.25 6.02 1.01
N VAL A 14 2.40 5.06 1.29
CA VAL A 14 1.23 5.26 2.16
C VAL A 14 1.45 4.51 3.45
N PHE A 15 1.26 5.20 4.56
CA PHE A 15 1.19 4.61 5.89
C PHE A 15 -0.25 4.74 6.41
N VAL A 16 -0.93 3.62 6.56
CA VAL A 16 -2.27 3.58 7.16
C VAL A 16 -2.11 3.41 8.66
N PRO A 17 -2.41 4.44 9.47
CA PRO A 17 -2.27 4.34 10.91
C PRO A 17 -3.12 3.20 11.50
N PRO A 18 -2.70 2.60 12.64
CA PRO A 18 -3.45 1.48 13.25
C PRO A 18 -4.89 1.80 13.66
N ASN A 19 -5.21 3.08 13.86
CA ASN A 19 -6.57 3.54 14.16
C ASN A 19 -7.40 3.90 12.93
N CYS A 20 -6.88 3.63 11.73
CA CYS A 20 -7.55 3.92 10.46
C CYS A 20 -7.59 2.69 9.56
N VAL A 21 -8.46 2.73 8.56
CA VAL A 21 -8.37 1.91 7.36
C VAL A 21 -8.24 2.84 6.16
N GLY A 22 -7.59 2.37 5.10
CA GLY A 22 -7.50 3.11 3.85
C GLY A 22 -8.62 2.70 2.89
N HIS A 23 -9.12 3.66 2.13
CA HIS A 23 -10.09 3.42 1.07
C HIS A 23 -9.56 4.03 -0.22
N MET A 24 -9.51 3.23 -1.28
CA MET A 24 -8.94 3.60 -2.57
C MET A 24 -10.04 3.66 -3.62
N THR A 25 -10.07 4.77 -4.38
CA THR A 25 -10.92 4.90 -5.56
C THR A 25 -10.13 5.51 -6.70
N ALA A 26 -10.47 5.15 -7.93
CA ALA A 26 -9.88 5.77 -9.10
C ALA A 26 -10.50 7.15 -9.36
N LYS A 27 -9.76 7.96 -10.10
CA LYS A 27 -10.33 9.19 -10.66
C LYS A 27 -11.33 8.84 -11.77
N SER A 28 -12.46 9.51 -11.76
CA SER A 28 -13.57 9.20 -12.67
C SER A 28 -13.21 9.32 -14.16
N LYS A 29 -12.24 10.16 -14.52
CA LYS A 29 -11.79 10.28 -15.92
C LYS A 29 -11.29 8.95 -16.49
N TYR A 30 -10.64 8.12 -15.69
CA TYR A 30 -10.15 6.81 -16.13
C TYR A 30 -11.28 5.80 -16.26
N GLY A 31 -12.22 5.79 -15.33
CA GLY A 31 -13.41 4.96 -15.42
C GLY A 31 -14.24 5.31 -16.66
N ARG A 32 -14.41 6.60 -16.96
CA ARG A 32 -15.11 7.07 -18.15
C ARG A 32 -14.41 6.69 -19.45
N ALA A 33 -13.08 6.57 -19.41
CA ALA A 33 -12.30 6.10 -20.57
C ALA A 33 -12.35 4.58 -20.75
N GLY A 34 -12.93 3.85 -19.79
CA GLY A 34 -13.05 2.39 -19.84
C GLY A 34 -11.97 1.64 -19.08
N LEU A 35 -11.21 2.31 -18.22
CA LEU A 35 -10.25 1.63 -17.36
C LEU A 35 -10.97 1.03 -16.16
N SER A 36 -10.87 -0.29 -16.01
CA SER A 36 -11.45 -1.02 -14.89
C SER A 36 -10.38 -1.39 -13.87
N PHE A 37 -10.78 -1.38 -12.59
CA PHE A 37 -9.93 -1.77 -11.47
C PHE A 37 -10.37 -3.13 -10.96
N LEU A 38 -9.41 -4.02 -10.74
CA LEU A 38 -9.64 -5.36 -10.22
C LEU A 38 -9.34 -5.45 -8.72
N ASN A 39 -9.11 -4.32 -8.09
CA ASN A 39 -8.70 -4.23 -6.71
C ASN A 39 -9.82 -4.45 -5.70
N ALA A 40 -9.44 -5.01 -4.56
CA ALA A 40 -10.13 -4.68 -3.32
C ALA A 40 -9.88 -3.20 -2.98
N ALA A 41 -10.94 -2.45 -2.68
CA ALA A 41 -10.85 -1.00 -2.47
C ALA A 41 -10.30 -0.58 -1.11
N LYS A 42 -9.83 -1.52 -0.30
CA LYS A 42 -9.38 -1.27 1.08
C LYS A 42 -7.89 -1.50 1.25
N ALA A 43 -7.26 -0.65 2.05
CA ALA A 43 -5.93 -0.87 2.60
C ALA A 43 -6.06 -1.11 4.11
N HIS A 44 -5.41 -2.16 4.60
CA HIS A 44 -5.50 -2.57 6.01
C HIS A 44 -4.84 -1.57 6.96
N SER A 45 -5.38 -1.47 8.16
CA SER A 45 -4.73 -0.75 9.27
C SER A 45 -3.29 -1.24 9.44
N GLY A 46 -2.36 -0.32 9.62
CA GLY A 46 -0.95 -0.64 9.82
C GLY A 46 -0.17 -0.97 8.54
N PHE A 47 -0.81 -0.95 7.38
CA PHE A 47 -0.12 -1.14 6.10
C PHE A 47 0.82 0.03 5.82
N VAL A 48 2.02 -0.28 5.37
CA VAL A 48 3.01 0.67 4.88
C VAL A 48 3.56 0.17 3.55
N GLY A 49 3.51 1.00 2.53
CA GLY A 49 4.03 0.64 1.22
C GLY A 49 3.51 1.52 0.10
N ARG A 50 3.99 1.30 -1.09
CA ARG A 50 3.40 1.90 -2.28
C ARG A 50 2.14 1.14 -2.65
N ILE A 51 1.13 1.87 -3.08
CA ILE A 51 -0.15 1.30 -3.46
C ILE A 51 -0.06 0.74 -4.88
N VAL A 52 -0.61 -0.44 -5.07
CA VAL A 52 -0.74 -1.08 -6.38
C VAL A 52 -2.20 -1.08 -6.79
N LEU A 53 -2.47 -0.61 -7.99
CA LEU A 53 -3.77 -0.75 -8.63
C LEU A 53 -3.66 -1.71 -9.81
N GLU A 54 -4.40 -2.79 -9.75
CA GLU A 54 -4.53 -3.75 -10.85
C GLU A 54 -5.60 -3.24 -11.80
N VAL A 55 -5.21 -2.94 -13.04
CA VAL A 55 -6.10 -2.31 -14.01
C VAL A 55 -6.18 -3.12 -15.29
N VAL A 56 -7.31 -3.02 -15.96
CA VAL A 56 -7.53 -3.59 -17.29
C VAL A 56 -8.29 -2.58 -18.16
N ASN A 57 -7.89 -2.47 -19.42
CA ASN A 57 -8.55 -1.61 -20.39
C ASN A 57 -9.74 -2.33 -21.02
N LEU A 58 -10.96 -1.88 -20.70
CA LEU A 58 -12.22 -2.38 -21.23
C LEU A 58 -12.92 -1.33 -22.11
N SER A 59 -12.18 -0.42 -22.71
CA SER A 59 -12.76 0.66 -23.50
C SER A 59 -13.57 0.13 -24.70
N ASN A 60 -14.74 0.72 -24.94
CA ASN A 60 -15.61 0.34 -26.07
C ASN A 60 -14.92 0.54 -27.41
N GLU A 61 -14.10 1.56 -27.52
CA GLU A 61 -13.36 1.87 -28.74
C GLU A 61 -12.13 1.01 -28.97
N ARG A 62 -11.78 0.15 -27.98
CA ARG A 62 -10.60 -0.74 -28.00
C ARG A 62 -9.28 -0.01 -28.22
N LYS A 63 -9.22 1.28 -27.82
CA LYS A 63 -8.03 2.11 -27.93
C LYS A 63 -7.16 2.02 -26.70
N PRO A 64 -5.84 2.26 -26.82
CA PRO A 64 -4.96 2.38 -25.67
C PRO A 64 -5.40 3.49 -24.72
N ILE A 65 -5.27 3.25 -23.41
CA ILE A 65 -5.42 4.27 -22.39
C ILE A 65 -4.02 4.55 -21.83
N THR A 66 -3.60 5.82 -21.85
CA THR A 66 -2.29 6.22 -21.42
C THR A 66 -2.33 6.88 -20.03
N ILE A 67 -1.50 6.37 -19.13
CA ILE A 67 -1.25 6.96 -17.82
C ILE A 67 0.23 7.31 -17.78
N LYS A 68 0.54 8.59 -17.58
CA LYS A 68 1.92 9.07 -17.49
C LYS A 68 2.36 9.10 -16.03
N ARG A 69 3.66 8.90 -15.83
CA ARG A 69 4.26 9.08 -14.50
C ARG A 69 3.94 10.48 -13.97
N GLY A 70 3.49 10.54 -12.72
CA GLY A 70 3.09 11.80 -12.08
C GLY A 70 1.64 12.21 -12.30
N ASP A 71 0.89 11.50 -13.16
CA ASP A 71 -0.53 11.79 -13.34
C ASP A 71 -1.32 11.50 -12.05
N PRO A 72 -2.22 12.42 -11.63
CA PRO A 72 -3.16 12.11 -10.55
C PRO A 72 -4.07 10.96 -10.98
N PHE A 73 -3.99 9.84 -10.25
CA PHE A 73 -4.56 8.58 -10.70
C PHE A 73 -5.67 8.06 -9.80
N MET A 74 -5.52 8.21 -8.49
CA MET A 74 -6.44 7.66 -7.50
C MET A 74 -6.71 8.65 -6.38
N HIS A 75 -7.80 8.41 -5.66
CA HIS A 75 -8.08 8.99 -4.36
C HIS A 75 -7.76 7.97 -3.28
N PHE A 76 -7.15 8.42 -2.21
CA PHE A 76 -6.90 7.61 -1.03
C PHE A 76 -7.47 8.33 0.19
N GLU A 77 -8.36 7.66 0.91
CA GLU A 77 -9.00 8.20 2.10
C GLU A 77 -8.61 7.40 3.33
N PHE A 78 -8.40 8.08 4.44
CA PHE A 78 -8.18 7.47 5.73
C PHE A 78 -9.48 7.57 6.53
N ILE A 79 -10.01 6.40 6.92
CA ILE A 79 -11.26 6.31 7.67
C ILE A 79 -10.93 5.81 9.07
N THR A 80 -11.30 6.60 10.08
CA THR A 80 -11.10 6.23 11.48
C THR A 80 -11.93 4.99 11.82
N ARG A 81 -11.32 4.04 12.51
CA ARG A 81 -11.98 2.81 12.98
C ARG A 81 -12.09 2.79 14.51
N VAL A 82 -13.04 2.01 15.00
CA VAL A 82 -13.29 1.78 16.43
C VAL A 82 -12.88 0.35 16.79
N GLY A 83 -12.41 0.15 18.01
CA GLY A 83 -12.05 -1.16 18.55
C GLY A 83 -10.54 -1.41 18.56
N GLU A 84 -10.13 -2.62 18.89
CA GLU A 84 -8.73 -3.00 18.96
C GLU A 84 -8.04 -2.89 17.60
N ALA A 85 -6.76 -2.53 17.62
CA ALA A 85 -5.95 -2.46 16.43
C ALA A 85 -5.39 -3.85 16.08
N TYR A 86 -5.62 -4.25 14.84
CA TYR A 86 -5.03 -5.45 14.24
C TYR A 86 -4.17 -5.03 13.06
N PRO A 87 -2.89 -4.67 13.31
CA PRO A 87 -2.03 -4.14 12.26
C PRO A 87 -1.72 -5.20 11.21
N TYR A 88 -1.64 -4.77 9.97
CA TYR A 88 -1.36 -5.64 8.83
C TYR A 88 -0.06 -6.42 9.00
N LYS A 89 -0.13 -7.73 8.82
CA LYS A 89 0.98 -8.68 8.92
C LYS A 89 1.14 -9.52 7.65
N GLY A 90 0.67 -9.03 6.52
CA GLY A 90 0.73 -9.77 5.26
C GLY A 90 2.04 -9.60 4.52
N GLU A 91 2.19 -10.40 3.47
CA GLU A 91 3.40 -10.46 2.63
C GLU A 91 3.68 -9.17 1.85
N TYR A 92 2.67 -8.32 1.66
CA TYR A 92 2.80 -7.06 0.91
C TYR A 92 3.23 -5.88 1.78
N GLN A 93 3.48 -6.10 3.08
CA GLN A 93 4.02 -5.04 3.93
C GLN A 93 5.36 -4.57 3.37
N PHE A 94 5.53 -3.25 3.25
CA PHE A 94 6.70 -2.60 2.67
C PHE A 94 6.91 -2.87 1.17
N GLN A 95 5.83 -3.20 0.44
CA GLN A 95 5.93 -3.43 -1.00
C GLN A 95 6.46 -2.20 -1.75
N TYR A 96 7.32 -2.44 -2.73
CA TYR A 96 7.95 -1.41 -3.57
C TYR A 96 8.67 -0.31 -2.79
N MET A 97 9.31 -0.69 -1.69
CA MET A 97 10.13 0.21 -0.88
C MET A 97 11.58 -0.25 -0.87
N SER A 98 12.50 0.72 -0.86
CA SER A 98 13.92 0.44 -0.64
C SER A 98 14.20 0.11 0.83
N GLU A 99 15.35 -0.51 1.13
CA GLU A 99 15.76 -0.78 2.52
C GLU A 99 15.84 0.50 3.35
N GLU A 100 16.31 1.60 2.77
CA GLU A 100 16.41 2.91 3.43
C GLU A 100 15.04 3.49 3.76
N GLU A 101 14.09 3.38 2.82
CA GLU A 101 12.71 3.80 3.03
C GLU A 101 12.05 2.96 4.13
N ILE A 102 12.24 1.64 4.11
CA ILE A 102 11.71 0.74 5.13
C ILE A 102 12.25 1.09 6.51
N GLU A 103 13.56 1.29 6.63
CA GLU A 103 14.21 1.68 7.90
C GLU A 103 13.61 2.98 8.46
N MET A 104 13.41 3.97 7.61
CA MET A 104 12.80 5.24 8.00
C MET A 104 11.39 5.06 8.54
N TYR A 105 10.56 4.26 7.86
CA TYR A 105 9.19 4.01 8.28
C TYR A 105 9.10 3.15 9.54
N ILE A 106 9.99 2.16 9.72
CA ILE A 106 10.06 1.39 10.96
C ILE A 106 10.29 2.32 12.16
N LYS A 107 11.20 3.30 12.04
CA LYS A 107 11.44 4.29 13.09
C LYS A 107 10.19 5.11 13.41
N ILE A 108 9.44 5.52 12.39
CA ILE A 108 8.17 6.25 12.56
C ILE A 108 7.14 5.37 13.25
N MET A 109 6.97 4.13 12.80
CA MET A 109 6.02 3.17 13.36
C MET A 109 6.30 2.90 14.84
N GLN A 110 7.56 2.73 15.22
CA GLN A 110 7.97 2.50 16.59
C GLN A 110 7.80 3.75 17.46
N ARG A 111 8.11 4.93 16.93
CA ARG A 111 7.99 6.20 17.66
C ARG A 111 6.53 6.57 17.91
N GLU A 112 5.70 6.48 16.90
CA GLU A 112 4.31 6.96 16.97
C GLU A 112 3.32 5.90 17.50
N TRP A 113 3.61 4.63 17.27
CA TRP A 113 2.71 3.51 17.54
C TRP A 113 3.44 2.29 18.14
N GLY A 114 4.43 2.53 19.00
CA GLY A 114 5.30 1.48 19.55
C GLY A 114 4.57 0.39 20.35
N ASP A 115 3.46 0.71 20.97
CA ASP A 115 2.63 -0.26 21.71
C ASP A 115 1.98 -1.30 20.78
N ILE A 116 1.71 -0.91 19.53
CA ILE A 116 1.08 -1.76 18.53
C ILE A 116 2.13 -2.46 17.68
N PHE A 117 3.10 -1.70 17.16
CA PHE A 117 4.25 -2.25 16.42
C PHE A 117 5.35 -2.68 17.39
N ASN A 118 5.03 -3.65 18.24
CA ASN A 118 5.88 -4.18 19.27
C ASN A 118 6.74 -5.34 18.76
N GLU A 119 7.53 -5.94 19.65
CA GLU A 119 8.42 -7.06 19.31
C GLU A 119 7.67 -8.25 18.71
N GLU A 120 6.49 -8.58 19.23
CA GLU A 120 5.65 -9.66 18.69
C GLU A 120 5.24 -9.39 17.24
N TYR A 121 4.87 -8.13 16.94
CA TYR A 121 4.54 -7.71 15.58
C TYR A 121 5.71 -7.94 14.62
N TRP A 122 6.91 -7.46 14.98
CA TRP A 122 8.09 -7.59 14.13
C TRP A 122 8.53 -9.04 13.93
N ARG A 123 8.44 -9.86 14.97
CA ARG A 123 8.70 -11.30 14.86
C ARG A 123 7.71 -11.99 13.90
N SER A 124 6.46 -11.57 13.88
CA SER A 124 5.45 -12.09 12.97
C SER A 124 5.80 -11.78 11.51
N LEU A 125 6.32 -10.59 11.23
CA LEU A 125 6.78 -10.21 9.88
C LEU A 125 8.03 -10.97 9.45
N GLU A 126 8.98 -11.21 10.34
CA GLU A 126 10.18 -11.99 10.06
C GLU A 126 9.85 -13.42 9.62
N LYS A 127 8.85 -14.05 10.23
CA LYS A 127 8.38 -15.39 9.89
C LYS A 127 7.83 -15.49 8.47
N LEU A 128 7.36 -14.39 7.89
CA LEU A 128 6.87 -14.33 6.52
C LEU A 128 7.97 -14.24 5.46
N GLY A 129 9.24 -14.32 5.87
CA GLY A 129 10.37 -14.33 4.94
C GLY A 129 10.93 -12.95 4.60
N LEU A 130 10.50 -11.90 5.29
CA LEU A 130 11.11 -10.56 5.20
C LEU A 130 12.45 -10.56 5.93
N LYS A 131 13.38 -11.40 5.47
CA LYS A 131 14.69 -11.65 6.11
C LYS A 131 15.54 -10.40 6.29
N PHE A 132 15.32 -9.38 5.48
CA PHE A 132 16.02 -8.11 5.61
C PHE A 132 15.60 -7.33 6.87
N LEU A 133 14.40 -7.58 7.41
CA LEU A 133 13.94 -6.94 8.64
C LEU A 133 14.83 -7.27 9.83
N SER A 134 15.34 -8.50 9.91
CA SER A 134 16.24 -8.86 11.02
C SER A 134 17.47 -7.97 11.04
N LYS A 135 18.06 -7.69 9.88
CA LYS A 135 19.22 -6.81 9.77
C LYS A 135 18.92 -5.36 10.16
N LEU A 136 17.72 -4.89 9.85
CA LEU A 136 17.28 -3.53 10.16
C LEU A 136 16.92 -3.38 11.63
N LEU A 137 16.24 -4.35 12.21
CA LEU A 137 15.84 -4.34 13.62
C LEU A 137 17.03 -4.38 14.57
N TYR A 138 18.12 -5.07 14.22
CA TYR A 138 19.35 -5.08 15.00
C TYR A 138 20.13 -3.76 14.97
N LYS A 139 19.83 -2.87 14.04
CA LYS A 139 20.45 -1.55 13.94
C LYS A 139 19.69 -0.46 14.71
N LEU A 140 18.50 -0.77 15.19
CA LEU A 140 17.69 0.19 15.93
C LEU A 140 18.04 0.09 17.42
N PRO A 141 18.22 1.25 18.09
CA PRO A 141 18.49 1.26 19.52
C PRO A 141 17.32 0.76 20.36
#